data_c2fffcd2e79e2622cb97d4515c349f3b
#
_entry.id   c2fffcd2e79e2622cb97d4515c349f3b
#
_cell.length_a   1.000
_cell.length_b   1.000
_cell.length_c   1.000
_cell.angle_alpha   90.00
_cell.angle_beta   90.00
_cell.angle_gamma   90.00
#
_symmetry.space_group_name_H-M   'P 1'
#
loop_
_entity.id
_entity.type
_entity.pdbx_description
1 polymer ?
#
loop_
_entity_poly.entity_id
_entity_poly.type
_entity_poly.pdbx_seq_one_letter_code
_entity_poly.pdbx_strand_id
1 'polypeptide(L)'
;MNDYWDIVEAIVTERGRRLRRYRYFEDLWNAIEEEASLIFLQAPTGAGKTEAILALFLRDLVDGKRRWHSMLHVLPTRSLVFNMFNRICRSLRACRIKFGRPSRVVISYDHGGFIPAKTFLEGDVTTTTYDTLLYTFYGFRSYGHHLLLSIGKIAGSLIVLDEVHLLQDSSWYAPALLPYHISNLIKYGGTVVVMTATLPQIFLKEVLNAVRWIDANVRRDPIVMNSRIDKVERGKVKVEFFDKDLLDVAVDLVKENEKPALLIFNTVERAVKAYQLLRENRCGDVELLHSRIIAGVRRNREEIFEKSEKRKDLIIVATQVAEVGIDYDFRTLATELSPIDSLIQRLGRCGRRRDGVAFISMKKENAVKVYPEIVIEETVKSLDEERLGRSITDVEVSSELVNEIYTEEVIKNMRKAVKGIEDVLSDSCSFIKEFSSNLFIARSSFEDAAANLLRLGVELPCILLPDELYREVLDLCKENESNELPWPIDVEDVISLIEKNSLSLSLPAGRKINIQLPGIMHEIRGKKFYLQIHIAYRQRSEDSSGEILPTILKRERINLARISKGFGLADPFIINPEYYSFYDEGYHLGLVKPYGRSS
;
A
#
# COMPACT_ATOMS: atom_id res chain seq x y z
N MET A 1 31.79 11.56 2.87
CA MET A 1 31.10 10.76 3.90
C MET A 1 30.64 11.62 5.10
N ASN A 2 31.44 12.59 5.60
CA ASN A 2 31.00 13.45 6.72
C ASN A 2 29.69 14.17 6.40
N ASP A 3 29.54 14.76 5.23
CA ASP A 3 28.34 15.50 4.81
C ASP A 3 27.09 14.60 4.73
N TYR A 4 27.25 13.32 4.40
CA TYR A 4 26.15 12.34 4.40
C TYR A 4 25.62 12.12 5.81
N TRP A 5 26.51 11.87 6.78
CA TRP A 5 26.12 11.69 8.17
C TRP A 5 25.49 12.93 8.78
N ASP A 6 25.95 14.13 8.37
CA ASP A 6 25.36 15.39 8.80
C ASP A 6 23.91 15.57 8.32
N ILE A 7 23.62 15.08 7.11
CA ILE A 7 22.24 15.07 6.58
C ILE A 7 21.38 14.02 7.28
N VAL A 8 21.90 12.80 7.50
CA VAL A 8 21.21 11.77 8.28
C VAL A 8 20.87 12.29 9.67
N GLU A 9 21.82 12.96 10.33
CA GLU A 9 21.61 13.57 11.64
C GLU A 9 20.50 14.63 11.62
N ALA A 10 20.52 15.52 10.63
CA ALA A 10 19.47 16.54 10.49
C ALA A 10 18.08 15.94 10.35
N ILE A 11 17.94 14.89 9.53
CA ILE A 11 16.68 14.18 9.30
C ILE A 11 16.19 13.46 10.57
N VAL A 12 17.10 12.79 11.27
CA VAL A 12 16.79 11.98 12.47
C VAL A 12 16.44 12.87 13.65
N THR A 13 17.20 13.97 13.85
CA THR A 13 17.00 14.92 14.96
C THR A 13 15.69 15.69 14.81
N GLU A 14 15.29 16.05 13.59
CA GLU A 14 13.98 16.68 13.33
C GLU A 14 12.82 15.83 13.89
N ARG A 15 12.96 14.52 13.88
CA ARG A 15 11.98 13.56 14.43
C ARG A 15 12.13 13.33 15.94
N GLY A 16 13.00 14.06 16.62
CA GLY A 16 13.28 13.85 18.05
C GLY A 16 13.98 12.51 18.35
N ARG A 17 14.61 11.89 17.36
CA ARG A 17 15.32 10.62 17.49
C ARG A 17 16.82 10.86 17.62
N ARG A 18 17.52 9.91 18.26
CA ARG A 18 19.00 9.90 18.30
C ARG A 18 19.55 9.25 17.03
N LEU A 19 20.60 9.84 16.47
CA LEU A 19 21.35 9.24 15.37
C LEU A 19 21.97 7.91 15.82
N ARG A 20 21.72 6.88 15.05
CA ARG A 20 22.40 5.58 15.15
C ARG A 20 23.12 5.31 13.85
N ARG A 21 24.40 4.98 13.95
CA ARG A 21 25.24 4.68 12.78
C ARG A 21 25.27 3.17 12.60
N TYR A 22 24.50 2.67 11.64
CA TYR A 22 24.55 1.29 11.22
C TYR A 22 25.49 1.14 10.04
N ARG A 23 26.25 0.06 9.98
CA ARG A 23 27.22 -0.21 8.91
C ARG A 23 26.60 -0.18 7.52
N TYR A 24 25.38 -0.66 7.36
CA TYR A 24 24.72 -0.69 6.06
C TYR A 24 24.47 0.71 5.44
N PHE A 25 24.52 1.79 6.22
CA PHE A 25 24.48 3.16 5.69
C PHE A 25 25.74 3.45 4.86
N GLU A 26 26.90 2.98 5.35
CA GLU A 26 28.16 3.14 4.66
C GLU A 26 28.24 2.21 3.44
N ASP A 27 27.75 0.97 3.59
CA ASP A 27 27.69 0.00 2.49
C ASP A 27 26.79 0.52 1.37
N LEU A 28 25.61 1.10 1.72
CA LEU A 28 24.69 1.73 0.76
C LEU A 28 25.35 2.93 0.05
N TRP A 29 26.03 3.78 0.83
CA TRP A 29 26.81 4.87 0.27
C TRP A 29 27.84 4.36 -0.75
N ASN A 30 28.64 3.38 -0.39
CA ASN A 30 29.68 2.82 -1.25
C ASN A 30 29.09 2.21 -2.52
N ALA A 31 27.97 1.47 -2.41
CA ALA A 31 27.28 0.90 -3.55
C ALA A 31 26.82 1.97 -4.57
N ILE A 32 26.33 3.11 -4.07
CA ILE A 32 25.90 4.22 -4.90
C ILE A 32 27.11 4.95 -5.52
N GLU A 33 28.18 5.17 -4.75
CA GLU A 33 29.43 5.75 -5.30
C GLU A 33 30.06 4.85 -6.38
N GLU A 34 29.84 3.55 -6.27
CA GLU A 34 30.25 2.55 -7.23
C GLU A 34 29.28 2.37 -8.40
N GLU A 35 28.27 3.23 -8.53
CA GLU A 35 27.27 3.25 -9.61
C GLU A 35 26.42 1.98 -9.71
N ALA A 36 26.09 1.32 -8.60
CA ALA A 36 25.17 0.19 -8.59
C ALA A 36 23.81 0.58 -9.15
N SER A 37 23.31 -0.20 -10.11
CA SER A 37 21.99 0.02 -10.72
C SER A 37 20.86 -0.66 -9.96
N LEU A 38 21.16 -1.71 -9.19
CA LEU A 38 20.20 -2.49 -8.41
C LEU A 38 20.76 -2.81 -7.02
N ILE A 39 20.02 -2.41 -6.00
CA ILE A 39 20.40 -2.63 -4.60
C ILE A 39 19.21 -3.26 -3.87
N PHE A 40 19.46 -4.36 -3.16
CA PHE A 40 18.50 -4.94 -2.21
C PHE A 40 18.90 -4.55 -0.80
N LEU A 41 18.06 -3.77 -0.14
CA LEU A 41 18.27 -3.33 1.23
C LEU A 41 17.30 -4.03 2.18
N GLN A 42 17.78 -5.05 2.86
CA GLN A 42 17.01 -5.78 3.87
C GLN A 42 17.44 -5.35 5.26
N ALA A 43 16.52 -4.77 6.02
CA ALA A 43 16.79 -4.33 7.39
C ALA A 43 15.47 -4.32 8.20
N PRO A 44 15.52 -4.55 9.54
CA PRO A 44 14.34 -4.56 10.37
C PRO A 44 13.53 -3.27 10.28
N THR A 45 12.26 -3.34 10.65
CA THR A 45 11.40 -2.15 10.76
C THR A 45 11.98 -1.20 11.82
N GLY A 46 12.10 0.08 11.47
CA GLY A 46 12.64 1.10 12.37
C GLY A 46 14.18 1.26 12.34
N ALA A 47 14.88 0.48 11.54
CA ALA A 47 16.35 0.58 11.40
C ALA A 47 16.84 1.81 10.61
N GLY A 48 15.95 2.66 10.08
CA GLY A 48 16.34 3.88 9.38
C GLY A 48 16.57 3.72 7.88
N LYS A 49 16.03 2.67 7.24
CA LYS A 49 16.16 2.45 5.78
C LYS A 49 15.81 3.69 4.95
N THR A 50 14.68 4.32 5.26
CA THR A 50 14.20 5.50 4.54
C THR A 50 15.12 6.70 4.75
N GLU A 51 15.62 6.91 5.97
CA GLU A 51 16.58 7.98 6.29
C GLU A 51 17.87 7.79 5.51
N ALA A 52 18.38 6.55 5.42
CA ALA A 52 19.60 6.24 4.69
C ALA A 52 19.51 6.64 3.21
N ILE A 53 18.43 6.20 2.53
CA ILE A 53 18.21 6.48 1.11
C ILE A 53 17.90 7.97 0.86
N LEU A 54 17.04 8.56 1.68
CA LEU A 54 16.68 9.97 1.52
C LEU A 54 17.89 10.88 1.72
N ALA A 55 18.76 10.56 2.67
CA ALA A 55 19.98 11.33 2.91
C ALA A 55 20.92 11.30 1.71
N LEU A 56 21.03 10.18 0.98
CA LEU A 56 21.84 10.11 -0.26
C LEU A 56 21.34 11.10 -1.32
N PHE A 57 20.04 11.08 -1.57
CA PHE A 57 19.43 11.97 -2.56
C PHE A 57 19.52 13.46 -2.13
N LEU A 58 19.21 13.75 -0.87
CA LEU A 58 19.27 15.12 -0.35
C LEU A 58 20.70 15.68 -0.31
N ARG A 59 21.69 14.83 -0.07
CA ARG A 59 23.10 15.24 -0.15
C ARG A 59 23.46 15.72 -1.55
N ASP A 60 23.10 14.94 -2.58
CA ASP A 60 23.38 15.33 -3.96
C ASP A 60 22.74 16.68 -4.31
N LEU A 61 21.54 16.95 -3.78
CA LEU A 61 20.87 18.24 -3.93
C LEU A 61 21.57 19.37 -3.16
N VAL A 62 22.05 19.10 -1.95
CA VAL A 62 22.80 20.09 -1.13
C VAL A 62 24.14 20.42 -1.76
N ASP A 63 24.86 19.42 -2.27
CA ASP A 63 26.17 19.58 -2.92
C ASP A 63 26.08 20.17 -4.34
N GLY A 64 24.86 20.28 -4.90
CA GLY A 64 24.64 20.68 -6.30
C GLY A 64 25.05 19.62 -7.31
N LYS A 65 25.39 18.41 -6.87
CA LYS A 65 25.64 17.25 -7.70
C LYS A 65 24.29 16.60 -8.01
N ARG A 66 23.88 16.60 -9.26
CA ARG A 66 22.63 15.93 -9.67
C ARG A 66 22.96 14.59 -10.31
N ARG A 67 23.33 13.60 -9.50
CA ARG A 67 23.49 12.22 -9.95
C ARG A 67 22.18 11.69 -10.52
N TRP A 68 21.08 11.96 -9.82
CA TRP A 68 19.74 11.68 -10.28
C TRP A 68 18.97 12.98 -10.49
N HIS A 69 18.18 13.04 -11.56
CA HIS A 69 17.34 14.20 -11.78
C HIS A 69 16.06 14.16 -10.91
N SER A 70 15.66 12.98 -10.42
CA SER A 70 14.56 12.83 -9.48
C SER A 70 14.66 11.57 -8.63
N MET A 71 13.89 11.55 -7.53
CA MET A 71 13.67 10.38 -6.69
C MET A 71 12.20 9.98 -6.72
N LEU A 72 11.93 8.72 -7.03
CA LEU A 72 10.61 8.12 -6.97
C LEU A 72 10.53 7.17 -5.78
N HIS A 73 9.79 7.54 -4.73
CA HIS A 73 9.61 6.69 -3.55
C HIS A 73 8.26 5.96 -3.68
N VAL A 74 8.34 4.66 -3.91
CA VAL A 74 7.20 3.82 -4.30
C VAL A 74 6.75 2.97 -3.13
N LEU A 75 5.47 3.00 -2.84
CA LEU A 75 4.86 2.40 -1.65
C LEU A 75 3.63 1.57 -2.02
N PRO A 76 3.29 0.53 -1.26
CA PRO A 76 2.20 -0.38 -1.63
C PRO A 76 0.80 0.20 -1.41
N THR A 77 0.64 1.25 -0.60
CA THR A 77 -0.67 1.83 -0.28
C THR A 77 -0.71 3.35 -0.33
N ARG A 78 -1.89 3.91 -0.60
CA ARG A 78 -2.12 5.36 -0.67
C ARG A 78 -1.83 6.08 0.67
N SER A 79 -2.20 5.48 1.80
CA SER A 79 -1.91 6.05 3.13
C SER A 79 -0.41 6.22 3.35
N LEU A 80 0.38 5.22 2.97
CA LEU A 80 1.83 5.28 3.07
C LEU A 80 2.44 6.35 2.19
N VAL A 81 1.90 6.53 0.98
CA VAL A 81 2.34 7.58 0.04
C VAL A 81 2.21 8.95 0.68
N PHE A 82 1.06 9.25 1.28
CA PHE A 82 0.82 10.52 1.94
C PHE A 82 1.70 10.73 3.19
N ASN A 83 1.82 9.70 4.04
CA ASN A 83 2.66 9.75 5.22
C ASN A 83 4.14 9.95 4.85
N MET A 84 4.60 9.28 3.79
CA MET A 84 5.96 9.45 3.28
C MET A 84 6.19 10.84 2.67
N PHE A 85 5.23 11.36 1.92
CA PHE A 85 5.28 12.74 1.42
C PHE A 85 5.51 13.74 2.56
N ASN A 86 4.71 13.67 3.63
CA ASN A 86 4.85 14.55 4.79
C ASN A 86 6.22 14.37 5.48
N ARG A 87 6.72 13.13 5.57
CA ARG A 87 8.04 12.82 6.13
C ARG A 87 9.16 13.43 5.31
N ILE A 88 9.12 13.33 4.00
CA ILE A 88 10.10 13.92 3.08
C ILE A 88 10.07 15.45 3.16
N CYS A 89 8.89 16.06 3.21
CA CYS A 89 8.75 17.51 3.39
C CYS A 89 9.43 18.00 4.68
N ARG A 90 9.24 17.29 5.79
CA ARG A 90 9.89 17.62 7.08
C ARG A 90 11.42 17.45 6.98
N SER A 91 11.88 16.36 6.41
CA SER A 91 13.31 16.08 6.21
C SER A 91 14.01 17.15 5.35
N LEU A 92 13.36 17.56 4.25
CA LEU A 92 13.88 18.64 3.41
C LEU A 92 13.94 19.98 4.16
N ARG A 93 12.91 20.27 4.98
CA ARG A 93 12.90 21.47 5.82
C ARG A 93 14.08 21.48 6.81
N ALA A 94 14.36 20.34 7.46
CA ALA A 94 15.48 20.17 8.37
C ALA A 94 16.83 20.43 7.67
N CYS A 95 17.02 19.88 6.46
CA CYS A 95 18.20 20.12 5.65
C CYS A 95 18.34 21.62 5.27
N ARG A 96 17.26 22.28 4.87
CA ARG A 96 17.27 23.72 4.56
C ARG A 96 17.67 24.57 5.77
N ILE A 97 17.17 24.23 6.96
CA ILE A 97 17.51 24.95 8.19
C ILE A 97 18.98 24.76 8.53
N LYS A 98 19.52 23.53 8.43
CA LYS A 98 20.91 23.21 8.80
C LYS A 98 21.94 23.71 7.77
N PHE A 99 21.64 23.60 6.47
CA PHE A 99 22.61 23.84 5.38
C PHE A 99 22.29 25.06 4.49
N GLY A 100 21.13 25.71 4.66
CA GLY A 100 20.66 26.76 3.76
C GLY A 100 20.32 26.28 2.34
N ARG A 101 20.42 24.99 2.05
CA ARG A 101 20.21 24.35 0.75
C ARG A 101 19.44 23.03 0.92
N PRO A 102 18.82 22.50 -0.13
CA PRO A 102 18.61 23.07 -1.48
C PRO A 102 17.52 24.18 -1.47
N SER A 103 17.68 25.18 -2.32
CA SER A 103 16.79 26.36 -2.34
C SER A 103 15.44 26.07 -3.04
N ARG A 104 15.45 25.26 -4.09
CA ARG A 104 14.26 24.89 -4.87
C ARG A 104 14.23 23.37 -5.06
N VAL A 105 13.24 22.74 -4.45
CA VAL A 105 12.93 21.32 -4.64
C VAL A 105 11.43 21.17 -4.65
N VAL A 106 10.90 20.56 -5.69
CA VAL A 106 9.49 20.23 -5.84
C VAL A 106 9.26 18.85 -5.29
N ILE A 107 8.50 18.74 -4.20
CA ILE A 107 8.04 17.46 -3.66
C ILE A 107 6.59 17.27 -4.07
N SER A 108 6.26 16.10 -4.56
CA SER A 108 4.90 15.76 -4.95
C SER A 108 4.51 14.36 -4.47
N TYR A 109 3.22 14.07 -4.47
CA TYR A 109 2.71 12.73 -4.32
C TYR A 109 1.70 12.43 -5.43
N ASP A 110 1.64 11.17 -5.83
CA ASP A 110 0.70 10.67 -6.81
C ASP A 110 0.34 9.22 -6.50
N HIS A 111 -0.93 8.95 -6.29
CA HIS A 111 -1.40 7.61 -5.93
C HIS A 111 -2.58 7.15 -6.80
N GLY A 112 -2.72 7.73 -8.00
CA GLY A 112 -3.80 7.38 -8.92
C GLY A 112 -5.20 7.79 -8.42
N GLY A 113 -5.29 8.82 -7.57
CA GLY A 113 -6.56 9.38 -7.12
C GLY A 113 -7.26 10.23 -8.18
N PHE A 114 -8.45 10.75 -7.83
CA PHE A 114 -9.37 11.46 -8.74
C PHE A 114 -8.87 12.82 -9.24
N ILE A 115 -7.90 13.42 -8.58
CA ILE A 115 -7.34 14.67 -9.07
C ILE A 115 -6.41 14.31 -10.23
N PRO A 116 -6.45 15.01 -11.37
CA PRO A 116 -5.48 14.85 -12.46
C PRO A 116 -4.11 15.30 -11.93
N ALA A 117 -3.62 14.55 -10.98
CA ALA A 117 -2.34 14.74 -10.39
C ALA A 117 -1.34 14.30 -11.44
N LYS A 118 -0.55 15.22 -11.88
CA LYS A 118 0.79 15.05 -12.43
C LYS A 118 1.00 13.74 -13.17
N THR A 119 0.45 13.65 -14.37
CA THR A 119 0.40 12.46 -15.25
C THR A 119 1.75 11.75 -15.40
N PHE A 120 2.87 12.43 -15.16
CA PHE A 120 4.23 11.96 -15.38
C PHE A 120 5.08 11.90 -14.10
N LEU A 121 4.47 11.77 -12.92
CA LEU A 121 5.19 11.74 -11.63
C LEU A 121 6.09 12.97 -11.45
N GLU A 122 5.55 14.14 -11.72
CA GLU A 122 6.28 15.40 -11.72
C GLU A 122 6.80 15.76 -10.32
N GLY A 123 8.02 16.24 -10.27
CA GLY A 123 8.70 16.67 -9.05
C GLY A 123 10.15 16.19 -9.00
N ASP A 124 10.99 16.85 -8.20
CA ASP A 124 12.33 16.35 -7.88
C ASP A 124 12.25 15.12 -6.96
N VAL A 125 11.25 15.09 -6.07
CA VAL A 125 10.90 13.92 -5.25
C VAL A 125 9.41 13.65 -5.39
N THR A 126 9.04 12.44 -5.80
CA THR A 126 7.64 12.01 -5.91
C THR A 126 7.42 10.75 -5.09
N THR A 127 6.45 10.78 -4.17
CA THR A 127 5.95 9.59 -3.51
C THR A 127 4.78 9.03 -4.28
N THR A 128 4.76 7.71 -4.54
CA THR A 128 3.75 7.10 -5.41
C THR A 128 3.45 5.67 -5.01
N THR A 129 2.40 5.09 -5.59
CA THR A 129 2.11 3.65 -5.44
C THR A 129 2.77 2.84 -6.55
N TYR A 130 2.93 1.52 -6.32
CA TYR A 130 3.44 0.60 -7.35
C TYR A 130 2.59 0.63 -8.61
N ASP A 131 1.28 0.56 -8.45
CA ASP A 131 0.36 0.61 -9.59
C ASP A 131 0.53 1.91 -10.37
N THR A 132 0.56 3.04 -9.68
CA THR A 132 0.73 4.36 -10.31
C THR A 132 2.06 4.48 -11.05
N LEU A 133 3.16 4.01 -10.45
CA LEU A 133 4.46 3.96 -11.11
C LEU A 133 4.39 3.16 -12.41
N LEU A 134 3.89 1.92 -12.34
CA LEU A 134 3.88 1.02 -13.49
C LEU A 134 2.92 1.50 -14.58
N TYR A 135 1.71 1.94 -14.22
CA TYR A 135 0.78 2.52 -15.20
C TYR A 135 1.34 3.77 -15.88
N THR A 136 2.09 4.60 -15.14
CA THR A 136 2.79 5.76 -15.74
C THR A 136 3.92 5.30 -16.62
N PHE A 137 4.77 4.39 -16.15
CA PHE A 137 5.93 3.89 -16.87
C PHE A 137 5.57 3.28 -18.22
N TYR A 138 4.52 2.45 -18.26
CA TYR A 138 4.02 1.83 -19.49
C TYR A 138 3.11 2.75 -20.31
N GLY A 139 2.94 4.02 -19.93
CA GLY A 139 2.20 5.02 -20.70
C GLY A 139 0.68 4.92 -20.62
N PHE A 140 0.12 4.09 -19.73
CA PHE A 140 -1.33 3.91 -19.61
C PHE A 140 -2.06 5.12 -18.99
N ARG A 141 -1.34 6.01 -18.31
CA ARG A 141 -1.93 7.21 -17.67
C ARG A 141 -1.88 8.46 -18.53
N SER A 142 -1.18 8.44 -19.65
CA SER A 142 -1.05 9.60 -20.51
C SER A 142 -2.07 9.57 -21.65
N TYR A 143 -2.75 10.71 -21.89
CA TYR A 143 -3.55 10.89 -23.09
C TYR A 143 -2.63 10.76 -24.32
N GLY A 144 -3.01 9.93 -25.30
CA GLY A 144 -2.20 9.69 -26.48
C GLY A 144 -0.97 8.80 -26.27
N HIS A 145 -0.87 8.11 -25.11
CA HIS A 145 0.21 7.16 -24.81
C HIS A 145 1.62 7.74 -25.02
N HIS A 146 1.90 8.88 -24.41
CA HIS A 146 3.22 9.54 -24.47
C HIS A 146 4.31 8.78 -23.72
N LEU A 147 4.69 7.60 -24.20
CA LEU A 147 5.68 6.69 -23.61
C LEU A 147 7.03 7.35 -23.35
N LEU A 148 7.50 8.18 -24.29
CA LEU A 148 8.81 8.83 -24.18
C LEU A 148 8.92 9.75 -22.96
N LEU A 149 7.83 10.44 -22.59
CA LEU A 149 7.82 11.29 -21.39
C LEU A 149 7.91 10.46 -20.11
N SER A 150 7.18 9.34 -20.07
CA SER A 150 7.21 8.42 -18.94
C SER A 150 8.58 7.77 -18.78
N ILE A 151 9.19 7.31 -19.87
CA ILE A 151 10.53 6.74 -19.87
C ILE A 151 11.59 7.79 -19.51
N GLY A 152 11.46 9.01 -20.04
CA GLY A 152 12.34 10.13 -19.69
C GLY A 152 12.33 10.46 -18.19
N LYS A 153 11.20 10.23 -17.51
CA LYS A 153 11.12 10.39 -16.06
C LYS A 153 11.83 9.26 -15.31
N ILE A 154 11.83 8.04 -15.82
CA ILE A 154 12.52 6.88 -15.23
C ILE A 154 14.02 6.96 -15.44
N ALA A 155 14.44 7.33 -16.67
CA ALA A 155 15.86 7.44 -17.01
C ALA A 155 16.58 8.45 -16.10
N GLY A 156 17.61 7.98 -15.40
CA GLY A 156 18.38 8.79 -14.44
C GLY A 156 17.65 9.14 -13.14
N SER A 157 16.57 8.43 -12.79
CA SER A 157 15.91 8.55 -11.47
C SER A 157 16.43 7.52 -10.48
N LEU A 158 16.41 7.89 -9.19
CA LEU A 158 16.51 6.97 -8.07
C LEU A 158 15.12 6.43 -7.72
N ILE A 159 14.90 5.15 -7.94
CA ILE A 159 13.61 4.49 -7.74
C ILE A 159 13.68 3.62 -6.50
N VAL A 160 12.98 3.99 -5.46
CA VAL A 160 12.95 3.28 -4.17
C VAL A 160 11.66 2.49 -4.09
N LEU A 161 11.76 1.18 -4.21
CA LEU A 161 10.64 0.24 -4.05
C LEU A 161 10.57 -0.19 -2.58
N ASP A 162 9.73 0.47 -1.80
CA ASP A 162 9.64 0.27 -0.35
C ASP A 162 8.53 -0.72 0.03
N GLU A 163 8.75 -1.48 1.10
CA GLU A 163 7.82 -2.47 1.65
C GLU A 163 7.34 -3.51 0.61
N VAL A 164 8.27 -4.00 -0.23
CA VAL A 164 7.98 -4.94 -1.34
C VAL A 164 7.23 -6.20 -0.89
N HIS A 165 7.50 -6.68 0.34
CA HIS A 165 6.83 -7.85 0.90
C HIS A 165 5.29 -7.70 0.98
N LEU A 166 4.75 -6.49 1.04
CA LEU A 166 3.31 -6.23 1.05
C LEU A 166 2.64 -6.42 -0.33
N LEU A 167 3.40 -6.67 -1.36
CA LEU A 167 2.89 -7.06 -2.67
C LEU A 167 2.58 -8.55 -2.77
N GLN A 168 2.92 -9.34 -1.74
CA GLN A 168 2.55 -10.74 -1.71
C GLN A 168 1.02 -10.87 -1.70
N ASP A 169 0.51 -11.63 -2.66
CA ASP A 169 -0.90 -11.94 -2.81
C ASP A 169 -1.14 -13.45 -2.65
N SER A 170 -2.41 -13.84 -2.60
CA SER A 170 -2.81 -15.24 -2.39
C SER A 170 -2.38 -16.20 -3.50
N SER A 171 -1.85 -15.70 -4.59
CA SER A 171 -1.48 -16.47 -5.78
C SER A 171 -0.02 -16.30 -6.19
N TRP A 172 0.76 -15.52 -5.46
CA TRP A 172 2.14 -15.14 -5.83
C TRP A 172 2.22 -14.46 -7.20
N TYR A 173 1.18 -13.71 -7.58
CA TYR A 173 1.10 -13.06 -8.88
C TYR A 173 1.98 -11.81 -8.97
N ALA A 174 1.79 -10.87 -8.06
CA ALA A 174 2.57 -9.65 -8.03
C ALA A 174 4.07 -9.92 -7.81
N PRO A 175 4.49 -10.81 -6.89
CA PRO A 175 5.89 -11.19 -6.76
C PRO A 175 6.48 -11.82 -8.01
N ALA A 176 5.70 -12.53 -8.82
CA ALA A 176 6.18 -13.13 -10.08
C ALA A 176 6.39 -12.10 -11.22
N LEU A 177 5.61 -11.02 -11.24
CA LEU A 177 5.73 -9.97 -12.26
C LEU A 177 6.74 -8.88 -11.91
N LEU A 178 6.84 -8.54 -10.63
CA LEU A 178 7.71 -7.45 -10.17
C LEU A 178 9.18 -7.57 -10.61
N PRO A 179 9.80 -8.77 -10.66
CA PRO A 179 11.14 -8.96 -11.22
C PRO A 179 11.33 -8.39 -12.62
N TYR A 180 10.38 -8.63 -13.51
CA TYR A 180 10.43 -8.11 -14.89
C TYR A 180 10.21 -6.60 -14.95
N HIS A 181 9.35 -6.05 -14.08
CA HIS A 181 9.19 -4.61 -13.95
C HIS A 181 10.48 -3.93 -13.46
N ILE A 182 11.13 -4.48 -12.43
CA ILE A 182 12.43 -4.00 -11.92
C ILE A 182 13.45 -3.98 -13.04
N SER A 183 13.52 -5.07 -13.81
CA SER A 183 14.47 -5.19 -14.92
C SER A 183 14.23 -4.14 -15.99
N ASN A 184 12.96 -3.86 -16.33
CA ASN A 184 12.63 -2.80 -17.28
C ASN A 184 13.00 -1.40 -16.74
N LEU A 185 12.72 -1.11 -15.47
CA LEU A 185 13.11 0.16 -14.86
C LEU A 185 14.63 0.39 -14.94
N ILE A 186 15.43 -0.65 -14.71
CA ILE A 186 16.90 -0.58 -14.85
C ILE A 186 17.31 -0.42 -16.30
N LYS A 187 16.71 -1.20 -17.22
CA LYS A 187 17.01 -1.13 -18.65
C LYS A 187 16.81 0.26 -19.23
N TYR A 188 15.78 0.96 -18.76
CA TYR A 188 15.50 2.34 -19.17
C TYR A 188 16.23 3.40 -18.32
N GLY A 189 17.27 3.01 -17.58
CA GLY A 189 18.22 3.91 -16.96
C GLY A 189 17.88 4.35 -15.52
N GLY A 190 16.94 3.69 -14.85
CA GLY A 190 16.67 3.90 -13.43
C GLY A 190 17.72 3.22 -12.53
N THR A 191 18.04 3.85 -11.40
CA THR A 191 18.73 3.18 -10.29
C THR A 191 17.67 2.66 -9.31
N VAL A 192 17.58 1.34 -9.11
CA VAL A 192 16.52 0.72 -8.32
C VAL A 192 17.04 0.24 -6.98
N VAL A 193 16.39 0.67 -5.90
CA VAL A 193 16.63 0.18 -4.54
C VAL A 193 15.37 -0.52 -4.04
N VAL A 194 15.47 -1.81 -3.79
CA VAL A 194 14.39 -2.63 -3.24
C VAL A 194 14.54 -2.70 -1.73
N MET A 195 13.60 -2.13 -0.99
CA MET A 195 13.63 -2.09 0.48
C MET A 195 12.56 -2.98 1.08
N THR A 196 12.94 -3.77 2.07
CA THR A 196 12.01 -4.64 2.80
C THR A 196 12.58 -5.05 4.16
N ALA A 197 11.72 -5.47 5.08
CA ALA A 197 12.15 -6.13 6.30
C ALA A 197 12.36 -7.65 6.07
N THR A 198 11.56 -8.25 5.19
CA THR A 198 11.56 -9.68 4.89
C THR A 198 11.57 -9.87 3.38
N LEU A 199 12.51 -10.67 2.87
CA LEU A 199 12.63 -10.97 1.44
C LEU A 199 12.86 -12.46 1.24
N PRO A 200 11.89 -13.18 0.63
CA PRO A 200 12.11 -14.58 0.25
C PRO A 200 13.26 -14.70 -0.75
N GLN A 201 14.16 -15.67 -0.54
CA GLN A 201 15.29 -15.90 -1.46
C GLN A 201 14.83 -16.24 -2.88
N ILE A 202 13.66 -16.89 -3.00
CA ILE A 202 13.09 -17.20 -4.31
C ILE A 202 12.79 -15.93 -5.10
N PHE A 203 12.26 -14.88 -4.44
CA PHE A 203 12.02 -13.58 -5.10
C PHE A 203 13.33 -12.95 -5.57
N LEU A 204 14.37 -12.99 -4.74
CA LEU A 204 15.69 -12.48 -5.13
C LEU A 204 16.23 -13.20 -6.37
N LYS A 205 16.16 -14.56 -6.39
CA LYS A 205 16.57 -15.36 -7.56
C LYS A 205 15.75 -14.99 -8.81
N GLU A 206 14.45 -14.80 -8.68
CA GLU A 206 13.57 -14.40 -9.79
C GLU A 206 13.97 -13.02 -10.35
N VAL A 207 14.29 -12.03 -9.50
CA VAL A 207 14.78 -10.72 -9.95
C VAL A 207 16.11 -10.84 -10.70
N LEU A 208 17.07 -11.59 -10.17
CA LEU A 208 18.36 -11.80 -10.82
C LEU A 208 18.22 -12.48 -12.19
N ASN A 209 17.32 -13.45 -12.29
CA ASN A 209 17.01 -14.13 -13.55
C ASN A 209 16.32 -13.19 -14.54
N ALA A 210 15.36 -12.39 -14.10
CA ALA A 210 14.66 -11.44 -14.97
C ALA A 210 15.60 -10.35 -15.50
N VAL A 211 16.51 -9.84 -14.68
CA VAL A 211 17.53 -8.87 -15.08
C VAL A 211 18.43 -9.44 -16.19
N ARG A 212 18.90 -10.67 -16.03
CA ARG A 212 19.71 -11.37 -17.06
C ARG A 212 18.92 -11.62 -18.34
N TRP A 213 17.65 -12.00 -18.19
CA TRP A 213 16.80 -12.34 -19.31
C TRP A 213 16.43 -11.12 -20.19
N ILE A 214 16.18 -9.95 -19.56
CA ILE A 214 15.84 -8.70 -20.26
C ILE A 214 17.11 -8.01 -20.83
N ASP A 215 18.29 -8.54 -20.53
CA ASP A 215 19.57 -7.89 -20.86
C ASP A 215 19.60 -6.44 -20.31
N ALA A 216 19.10 -6.29 -19.10
CA ALA A 216 19.19 -5.02 -18.41
C ALA A 216 20.66 -4.75 -18.13
N ASN A 217 21.15 -3.60 -18.61
CA ASN A 217 22.54 -3.18 -18.43
C ASN A 217 22.79 -2.85 -16.95
N VAL A 218 22.98 -3.89 -16.14
CA VAL A 218 23.33 -3.75 -14.73
C VAL A 218 24.81 -3.42 -14.71
N ARG A 219 25.13 -2.18 -14.39
CA ARG A 219 26.52 -1.66 -14.40
C ARG A 219 27.45 -2.43 -13.47
N ARG A 220 26.87 -3.11 -12.46
CA ARG A 220 27.57 -4.04 -11.55
C ARG A 220 26.63 -5.14 -11.10
N ASP A 221 27.19 -6.21 -10.55
CA ASP A 221 26.39 -7.26 -9.91
C ASP A 221 25.45 -6.65 -8.87
N PRO A 222 24.19 -7.09 -8.81
CA PRO A 222 23.23 -6.61 -7.82
C PRO A 222 23.78 -6.75 -6.41
N ILE A 223 23.79 -5.65 -5.67
CA ILE A 223 24.30 -5.65 -4.31
C ILE A 223 23.17 -6.01 -3.36
N VAL A 224 23.31 -7.16 -2.72
CA VAL A 224 22.40 -7.58 -1.64
C VAL A 224 22.99 -7.12 -0.32
N MET A 225 22.38 -6.09 0.26
CA MET A 225 22.71 -5.64 1.60
C MET A 225 21.81 -6.31 2.61
N ASN A 226 22.22 -7.44 3.11
CA ASN A 226 21.68 -7.94 4.36
C ASN A 226 22.36 -7.13 5.45
N SER A 227 21.63 -6.20 6.04
CA SER A 227 22.17 -5.52 7.19
C SER A 227 22.30 -6.54 8.33
N ARG A 228 23.49 -7.10 8.49
CA ARG A 228 23.93 -7.61 9.80
C ARG A 228 23.97 -6.41 10.73
N ILE A 229 22.79 -5.97 11.13
CA ILE A 229 22.64 -4.85 12.04
C ILE A 229 23.12 -5.37 13.38
N ASP A 230 24.15 -4.71 13.93
CA ASP A 230 24.35 -4.72 15.36
C ASP A 230 22.97 -4.51 16.00
N LYS A 231 22.52 -5.48 16.76
CA LYS A 231 21.16 -5.63 17.31
C LYS A 231 20.40 -4.31 17.41
N VAL A 232 19.28 -4.18 16.71
CA VAL A 232 18.41 -3.01 16.88
C VAL A 232 18.00 -2.96 18.35
N GLU A 233 18.42 -1.92 19.06
CA GLU A 233 17.96 -1.73 20.44
C GLU A 233 16.46 -1.46 20.44
N ARG A 234 15.70 -2.45 20.81
CA ARG A 234 14.27 -2.39 21.08
C ARG A 234 13.93 -3.26 22.29
N GLY A 235 12.75 -3.10 22.83
CA GLY A 235 12.26 -3.97 23.88
C GLY A 235 12.13 -5.42 23.40
N LYS A 236 12.20 -6.34 24.31
CA LYS A 236 11.92 -7.76 24.05
C LYS A 236 10.42 -7.96 23.89
N VAL A 237 10.03 -8.83 22.98
CA VAL A 237 8.64 -9.25 22.84
C VAL A 237 8.53 -10.72 23.23
N LYS A 238 7.79 -10.98 24.30
CA LYS A 238 7.40 -12.34 24.67
C LYS A 238 6.23 -12.74 23.78
N VAL A 239 6.34 -13.85 23.09
CA VAL A 239 5.26 -14.39 22.25
C VAL A 239 4.59 -15.53 23.00
N GLU A 240 3.26 -15.59 22.95
CA GLU A 240 2.44 -16.64 23.54
C GLU A 240 1.38 -17.11 22.55
N PHE A 241 1.25 -18.43 22.36
CA PHE A 241 0.24 -19.04 21.52
C PHE A 241 -0.95 -19.51 22.37
N PHE A 242 -2.16 -19.38 21.81
CA PHE A 242 -3.37 -19.88 22.48
C PHE A 242 -4.39 -20.45 21.48
N ASP A 243 -5.20 -21.43 21.90
CA ASP A 243 -6.13 -22.19 21.05
C ASP A 243 -7.58 -21.68 21.06
N LYS A 244 -7.84 -20.50 21.63
CA LYS A 244 -9.17 -19.88 21.62
C LYS A 244 -9.31 -18.91 20.47
N ASP A 245 -10.55 -18.62 20.07
CA ASP A 245 -10.82 -17.51 19.14
C ASP A 245 -10.44 -16.18 19.81
N LEU A 246 -9.72 -15.32 19.06
CA LEU A 246 -9.30 -14.02 19.59
C LEU A 246 -10.49 -13.14 20.00
N LEU A 247 -11.62 -13.24 19.28
CA LEU A 247 -12.82 -12.46 19.60
C LEU A 247 -13.39 -12.82 20.98
N ASP A 248 -13.35 -14.11 21.35
CA ASP A 248 -13.89 -14.61 22.60
C ASP A 248 -13.07 -14.16 23.82
N VAL A 249 -11.78 -13.95 23.63
CA VAL A 249 -10.84 -13.58 24.73
C VAL A 249 -10.39 -12.12 24.70
N ALA A 250 -10.82 -11.35 23.72
CA ALA A 250 -10.34 -9.98 23.48
C ALA A 250 -10.54 -9.06 24.70
N VAL A 251 -11.67 -9.18 25.40
CA VAL A 251 -12.00 -8.36 26.58
C VAL A 251 -11.05 -8.70 27.74
N ASP A 252 -10.85 -9.98 28.03
CA ASP A 252 -10.00 -10.44 29.12
C ASP A 252 -8.54 -10.09 28.83
N LEU A 253 -8.05 -10.36 27.62
CA LEU A 253 -6.70 -9.99 27.20
C LEU A 253 -6.38 -8.52 27.43
N VAL A 254 -7.31 -7.63 27.06
CA VAL A 254 -7.09 -6.18 27.20
C VAL A 254 -7.19 -5.72 28.65
N LYS A 255 -8.04 -6.37 29.48
CA LYS A 255 -8.17 -6.03 30.91
C LYS A 255 -7.00 -6.53 31.77
N GLU A 256 -6.44 -7.68 31.41
CA GLU A 256 -5.38 -8.33 32.19
C GLU A 256 -3.97 -7.86 31.81
N ASN A 257 -3.81 -7.21 30.64
CA ASN A 257 -2.50 -6.82 30.12
C ASN A 257 -2.30 -5.30 30.02
N GLU A 258 -1.03 -4.90 29.95
CA GLU A 258 -0.63 -3.50 29.88
C GLU A 258 -1.06 -2.84 28.55
N LYS A 259 -1.44 -1.58 28.63
CA LYS A 259 -1.75 -0.73 27.48
C LYS A 259 -0.58 0.22 27.21
N PRO A 260 -0.47 0.73 25.97
CA PRO A 260 -1.40 0.62 24.86
C PRO A 260 -1.43 -0.77 24.24
N ALA A 261 -2.63 -1.20 23.78
CA ALA A 261 -2.85 -2.50 23.19
C ALA A 261 -3.26 -2.42 21.71
N LEU A 262 -2.82 -3.39 20.91
CA LEU A 262 -3.20 -3.54 19.50
C LEU A 262 -3.80 -4.92 19.26
N LEU A 263 -5.04 -4.95 18.76
CA LEU A 263 -5.73 -6.19 18.38
C LEU A 263 -5.88 -6.23 16.86
N ILE A 264 -5.39 -7.29 16.21
CA ILE A 264 -5.42 -7.42 14.75
C ILE A 264 -6.27 -8.61 14.33
N PHE A 265 -7.30 -8.32 13.57
CA PHE A 265 -8.22 -9.31 12.98
C PHE A 265 -8.00 -9.40 11.47
N ASN A 266 -8.24 -10.58 10.90
CA ASN A 266 -8.02 -10.80 9.46
C ASN A 266 -9.16 -10.24 8.58
N THR A 267 -10.35 -9.99 9.15
CA THR A 267 -11.47 -9.42 8.41
C THR A 267 -12.05 -8.17 9.08
N VAL A 268 -12.63 -7.29 8.27
CA VAL A 268 -13.26 -6.05 8.76
C VAL A 268 -14.42 -6.36 9.69
N GLU A 269 -15.24 -7.37 9.36
CA GLU A 269 -16.41 -7.76 10.14
C GLU A 269 -16.01 -8.19 11.57
N ARG A 270 -14.88 -8.91 11.69
CA ARG A 270 -14.38 -9.36 13.01
C ARG A 270 -13.77 -8.22 13.80
N ALA A 271 -13.03 -7.33 13.13
CA ALA A 271 -12.49 -6.13 13.77
C ALA A 271 -13.60 -5.22 14.30
N VAL A 272 -14.67 -5.01 13.53
CA VAL A 272 -15.84 -4.22 13.97
C VAL A 272 -16.53 -4.86 15.17
N LYS A 273 -16.74 -6.18 15.16
CA LYS A 273 -17.31 -6.91 16.30
C LYS A 273 -16.46 -6.77 17.55
N ALA A 274 -15.14 -6.92 17.43
CA ALA A 274 -14.22 -6.76 18.56
C ALA A 274 -14.25 -5.32 19.10
N TYR A 275 -14.26 -4.33 18.22
CA TYR A 275 -14.41 -2.92 18.60
C TYR A 275 -15.68 -2.68 19.43
N GLN A 276 -16.83 -3.16 18.94
CA GLN A 276 -18.11 -3.02 19.64
C GLN A 276 -18.08 -3.70 21.00
N LEU A 277 -17.57 -4.95 21.06
CA LEU A 277 -17.46 -5.71 22.29
C LEU A 277 -16.59 -5.00 23.34
N LEU A 278 -15.45 -4.46 22.96
CA LEU A 278 -14.55 -3.73 23.86
C LEU A 278 -15.16 -2.42 24.36
N ARG A 279 -15.92 -1.72 23.51
CA ARG A 279 -16.66 -0.50 23.89
C ARG A 279 -17.78 -0.79 24.89
N GLU A 280 -18.60 -1.80 24.63
CA GLU A 280 -19.68 -2.25 25.51
C GLU A 280 -19.15 -2.66 26.91
N ASN A 281 -17.99 -3.31 26.92
CA ASN A 281 -17.32 -3.73 28.18
C ASN A 281 -16.46 -2.63 28.81
N ARG A 282 -16.46 -1.41 28.29
CA ARG A 282 -15.75 -0.24 28.80
C ARG A 282 -14.25 -0.51 29.05
N CYS A 283 -13.59 -1.18 28.11
CA CYS A 283 -12.22 -1.63 28.28
C CYS A 283 -11.18 -0.49 28.25
N GLY A 284 -11.55 0.72 27.85
CA GLY A 284 -10.66 1.89 27.74
C GLY A 284 -10.99 2.75 26.53
N ASP A 285 -9.98 3.47 26.03
CA ASP A 285 -10.07 4.33 24.85
C ASP A 285 -9.87 3.48 23.59
N VAL A 286 -10.97 3.00 23.00
CA VAL A 286 -10.96 2.04 21.89
C VAL A 286 -11.14 2.75 20.56
N GLU A 287 -10.20 2.51 19.62
CA GLU A 287 -10.21 3.02 18.26
C GLU A 287 -10.24 1.89 17.24
N LEU A 288 -10.93 2.11 16.10
CA LEU A 288 -11.06 1.15 15.00
C LEU A 288 -10.34 1.64 13.75
N LEU A 289 -9.53 0.76 13.11
CA LEU A 289 -8.78 1.10 11.90
C LEU A 289 -8.85 -0.02 10.85
N HIS A 290 -9.44 0.28 9.68
CA HIS A 290 -9.43 -0.63 8.51
C HIS A 290 -9.64 0.13 7.19
N SER A 291 -9.45 -0.55 6.07
CA SER A 291 -9.47 0.05 4.71
C SER A 291 -10.85 0.54 4.26
N ARG A 292 -11.94 0.03 4.84
CA ARG A 292 -13.32 0.36 4.45
C ARG A 292 -13.94 1.53 5.24
N ILE A 293 -13.12 2.33 5.93
CA ILE A 293 -13.48 3.62 6.51
C ILE A 293 -13.11 4.70 5.49
N ILE A 294 -13.95 5.75 5.35
CA ILE A 294 -13.67 6.86 4.43
C ILE A 294 -12.32 7.53 4.74
N ALA A 295 -11.64 7.98 3.69
CA ALA A 295 -10.25 8.42 3.76
C ALA A 295 -9.99 9.55 4.77
N GLY A 296 -10.90 10.52 4.87
CA GLY A 296 -10.77 11.64 5.82
C GLY A 296 -10.79 11.19 7.27
N VAL A 297 -11.74 10.32 7.63
CA VAL A 297 -11.86 9.79 9.00
C VAL A 297 -10.65 8.92 9.35
N ARG A 298 -10.20 8.09 8.40
CA ARG A 298 -9.03 7.24 8.61
C ARG A 298 -7.77 8.07 8.83
N ARG A 299 -7.53 9.10 8.03
CA ARG A 299 -6.39 10.03 8.21
C ARG A 299 -6.41 10.70 9.57
N ASN A 300 -7.58 11.19 9.99
CA ASN A 300 -7.71 11.82 11.32
C ASN A 300 -7.37 10.86 12.45
N ARG A 301 -7.77 9.58 12.35
CA ARG A 301 -7.41 8.54 13.33
C ARG A 301 -5.91 8.25 13.32
N GLU A 302 -5.31 8.09 12.15
CA GLU A 302 -3.86 7.89 12.00
C GLU A 302 -3.05 9.06 12.59
N GLU A 303 -3.48 10.32 12.37
CA GLU A 303 -2.85 11.50 12.98
C GLU A 303 -3.00 11.56 14.51
N ILE A 304 -4.14 11.13 15.04
CA ILE A 304 -4.36 11.03 16.48
C ILE A 304 -3.35 10.05 17.10
N PHE A 305 -3.04 8.95 16.42
CA PHE A 305 -2.06 7.98 16.89
C PHE A 305 -0.65 8.56 16.92
N GLU A 306 -0.25 9.32 15.91
CA GLU A 306 1.05 9.99 15.88
C GLU A 306 1.22 11.05 17.01
N LYS A 307 0.14 11.74 17.37
CA LYS A 307 0.15 12.80 18.39
C LYS A 307 -0.07 12.29 19.82
N SER A 308 -0.49 11.03 19.99
CA SER A 308 -1.03 10.52 21.26
C SER A 308 -0.03 9.71 22.10
N GLU A 309 1.28 10.01 22.08
CA GLU A 309 2.24 9.40 23.06
C GLU A 309 1.77 9.49 24.53
N LYS A 310 0.71 10.25 24.81
CA LYS A 310 0.13 10.49 26.14
C LYS A 310 -1.10 9.64 26.49
N ARG A 311 -1.70 8.90 25.52
CA ARG A 311 -2.89 8.06 25.78
C ARG A 311 -2.48 6.72 26.39
N LYS A 312 -2.47 6.63 27.73
CA LYS A 312 -2.04 5.43 28.44
C LYS A 312 -3.00 4.25 28.27
N ASP A 313 -4.29 4.49 28.09
CA ASP A 313 -5.35 3.48 28.00
C ASP A 313 -5.82 3.18 26.58
N LEU A 314 -5.01 3.52 25.57
CA LEU A 314 -5.33 3.33 24.16
C LEU A 314 -5.39 1.85 23.76
N ILE A 315 -6.47 1.48 23.09
CA ILE A 315 -6.67 0.17 22.48
C ILE A 315 -7.00 0.41 21.01
N ILE A 316 -6.19 -0.14 20.11
CA ILE A 316 -6.47 -0.10 18.67
C ILE A 316 -6.95 -1.48 18.21
N VAL A 317 -8.13 -1.52 17.62
CA VAL A 317 -8.63 -2.69 16.90
C VAL A 317 -8.44 -2.44 15.41
N ALA A 318 -7.72 -3.32 14.72
CA ALA A 318 -7.38 -3.09 13.33
C ALA A 318 -7.43 -4.38 12.49
N THR A 319 -7.34 -4.20 11.18
CA THR A 319 -7.03 -5.27 10.23
C THR A 319 -5.57 -5.17 9.76
N GLN A 320 -5.22 -5.79 8.64
CA GLN A 320 -3.87 -5.76 8.04
C GLN A 320 -3.31 -4.33 7.84
N VAL A 321 -4.14 -3.30 7.84
CA VAL A 321 -3.69 -1.90 7.77
C VAL A 321 -2.74 -1.52 8.92
N ALA A 322 -2.77 -2.24 10.04
CA ALA A 322 -1.87 -2.05 11.17
C ALA A 322 -0.46 -2.62 10.93
N GLU A 323 -0.30 -3.52 9.97
CA GLU A 323 1.02 -4.08 9.61
C GLU A 323 1.96 -2.99 9.11
N VAL A 324 1.40 -1.91 8.55
CA VAL A 324 2.17 -0.80 7.96
C VAL A 324 1.53 0.55 8.30
N GLY A 325 2.37 1.57 8.47
CA GLY A 325 1.90 2.96 8.64
C GLY A 325 1.66 3.41 10.09
N ILE A 326 1.51 2.52 11.06
CA ILE A 326 1.36 2.91 12.46
C ILE A 326 2.75 2.98 13.13
N ASP A 327 3.23 4.19 13.41
CA ASP A 327 4.48 4.41 14.17
C ASP A 327 4.17 4.61 15.67
N TYR A 328 3.56 3.61 16.28
CA TYR A 328 3.21 3.60 17.71
C TYR A 328 3.85 2.38 18.40
N ASP A 329 4.16 2.49 19.70
CA ASP A 329 4.78 1.43 20.49
C ASP A 329 3.75 0.78 21.42
N PHE A 330 3.29 -0.41 21.06
CA PHE A 330 2.31 -1.16 21.85
C PHE A 330 3.00 -2.04 22.89
N ARG A 331 2.40 -2.12 24.08
CA ARG A 331 2.82 -3.00 25.16
C ARG A 331 2.24 -4.40 25.02
N THR A 332 1.01 -4.45 24.53
CA THR A 332 0.28 -5.68 24.27
C THR A 332 -0.15 -5.73 22.82
N LEU A 333 0.10 -6.85 22.18
CA LEU A 333 -0.40 -7.16 20.85
C LEU A 333 -1.18 -8.47 20.91
N ALA A 334 -2.36 -8.51 20.33
CA ALA A 334 -3.10 -9.76 20.13
C ALA A 334 -3.50 -9.88 18.66
N THR A 335 -3.27 -11.03 18.05
CA THR A 335 -3.53 -11.21 16.62
C THR A 335 -4.11 -12.57 16.30
N GLU A 336 -4.95 -12.63 15.28
CA GLU A 336 -5.29 -13.88 14.62
C GLU A 336 -4.09 -14.42 13.87
N LEU A 337 -4.07 -15.75 13.64
CA LEU A 337 -3.09 -16.42 12.79
C LEU A 337 -3.07 -15.81 11.38
N SER A 338 -1.90 -15.62 10.84
CA SER A 338 -1.66 -15.11 9.49
C SER A 338 -0.35 -15.67 8.93
N PRO A 339 -0.01 -15.48 7.66
CA PRO A 339 1.30 -15.85 7.12
C PRO A 339 2.45 -15.31 7.96
N ILE A 340 3.58 -16.00 7.95
CA ILE A 340 4.73 -15.69 8.82
C ILE A 340 5.26 -14.27 8.63
N ASP A 341 5.32 -13.80 7.40
CA ASP A 341 5.74 -12.44 7.05
C ASP A 341 4.81 -11.37 7.65
N SER A 342 3.49 -11.59 7.59
CA SER A 342 2.49 -10.76 8.27
C SER A 342 2.64 -10.83 9.80
N LEU A 343 2.86 -12.02 10.38
CA LEU A 343 3.10 -12.16 11.83
C LEU A 343 4.32 -11.35 12.27
N ILE A 344 5.43 -11.46 11.56
CA ILE A 344 6.66 -10.69 11.85
C ILE A 344 6.38 -9.17 11.79
N GLN A 345 5.60 -8.70 10.81
CA GLN A 345 5.23 -7.30 10.67
C GLN A 345 4.32 -6.82 11.81
N ARG A 346 3.33 -7.64 12.20
CA ARG A 346 2.43 -7.37 13.33
C ARG A 346 3.23 -7.28 14.63
N LEU A 347 4.05 -8.27 14.92
CA LEU A 347 4.94 -8.29 16.08
C LEU A 347 5.88 -7.09 16.11
N GLY A 348 6.33 -6.63 14.95
CA GLY A 348 7.12 -5.41 14.78
C GLY A 348 6.44 -4.14 15.32
N ARG A 349 5.14 -4.15 15.66
CA ARG A 349 4.41 -3.04 16.29
C ARG A 349 4.47 -3.06 17.82
N CYS A 350 4.84 -4.19 18.41
CA CYS A 350 4.97 -4.38 19.84
C CYS A 350 6.44 -4.26 20.26
N GLY A 351 6.71 -3.74 21.43
CA GLY A 351 8.05 -3.74 22.01
C GLY A 351 9.08 -2.88 21.27
N ARG A 352 8.70 -1.74 20.70
CA ARG A 352 9.66 -0.88 19.96
C ARG A 352 10.63 -0.14 20.87
N ARG A 353 10.18 0.32 22.03
CA ARG A 353 10.98 1.10 23.00
C ARG A 353 11.08 0.41 24.36
N ARG A 354 10.10 -0.42 24.71
CA ARG A 354 9.97 -1.11 25.98
C ARG A 354 9.54 -2.54 25.74
N ASP A 355 9.77 -3.44 26.67
CA ASP A 355 9.33 -4.83 26.54
C ASP A 355 7.81 -4.91 26.36
N GLY A 356 7.36 -5.89 25.61
CA GLY A 356 5.96 -6.12 25.31
C GLY A 356 5.62 -7.60 25.28
N VAL A 357 4.32 -7.88 25.19
CA VAL A 357 3.79 -9.24 25.06
C VAL A 357 2.91 -9.34 23.82
N ALA A 358 3.02 -10.44 23.08
CA ALA A 358 2.23 -10.71 21.90
C ALA A 358 1.52 -12.05 22.02
N PHE A 359 0.21 -12.03 21.84
CA PHE A 359 -0.67 -13.20 21.87
C PHE A 359 -1.13 -13.56 20.46
N ILE A 360 -0.97 -14.80 20.05
CA ILE A 360 -1.34 -15.28 18.71
C ILE A 360 -2.38 -16.39 18.85
N SER A 361 -3.58 -16.15 18.34
CA SER A 361 -4.63 -17.17 18.26
C SER A 361 -4.30 -18.18 17.17
N MET A 362 -4.22 -19.45 17.53
CA MET A 362 -3.88 -20.54 16.60
C MET A 362 -5.08 -21.08 15.80
N LYS A 363 -6.24 -20.38 15.84
CA LYS A 363 -7.45 -20.77 15.09
C LYS A 363 -7.25 -20.56 13.59
N LYS A 364 -7.03 -21.66 12.86
CA LYS A 364 -6.78 -21.67 11.40
C LYS A 364 -7.99 -21.22 10.59
N GLU A 365 -9.20 -21.50 11.06
CA GLU A 365 -10.45 -21.26 10.33
C GLU A 365 -10.67 -19.79 9.96
N ASN A 366 -10.13 -18.87 10.73
CA ASN A 366 -10.21 -17.43 10.43
C ASN A 366 -9.10 -16.98 9.48
N ALA A 367 -7.96 -17.65 9.48
CA ALA A 367 -6.84 -17.34 8.60
C ALA A 367 -7.10 -17.83 7.16
N VAL A 368 -7.58 -19.05 6.97
CA VAL A 368 -7.81 -19.65 5.64
C VAL A 368 -8.95 -18.99 4.86
N LYS A 369 -9.78 -18.17 5.50
CA LYS A 369 -10.77 -17.32 4.81
C LYS A 369 -10.13 -16.19 4.00
N VAL A 370 -8.91 -15.81 4.35
CA VAL A 370 -8.21 -14.64 3.79
C VAL A 370 -6.93 -15.03 3.08
N TYR A 371 -6.20 -16.01 3.63
CA TYR A 371 -4.90 -16.44 3.16
C TYR A 371 -4.94 -17.86 2.56
N PRO A 372 -4.00 -18.21 1.67
CA PRO A 372 -3.90 -19.56 1.14
C PRO A 372 -3.67 -20.60 2.25
N GLU A 373 -4.46 -21.67 2.24
CA GLU A 373 -4.41 -22.69 3.28
C GLU A 373 -3.01 -23.30 3.42
N ILE A 374 -2.35 -23.59 2.28
CA ILE A 374 -0.99 -24.13 2.27
C ILE A 374 0.01 -23.23 2.99
N VAL A 375 -0.08 -21.90 2.85
CA VAL A 375 0.80 -20.96 3.53
C VAL A 375 0.55 -20.95 5.03
N ILE A 376 -0.74 -21.02 5.43
CA ILE A 376 -1.10 -21.11 6.86
C ILE A 376 -0.63 -22.41 7.48
N GLU A 377 -0.76 -23.53 6.78
CA GLU A 377 -0.28 -24.83 7.25
C GLU A 377 1.25 -24.84 7.46
N GLU A 378 2.00 -24.37 6.46
CA GLU A 378 3.46 -24.28 6.58
C GLU A 378 3.88 -23.28 7.67
N THR A 379 3.16 -22.13 7.80
CA THR A 379 3.39 -21.21 8.90
C THR A 379 3.25 -21.91 10.25
N VAL A 380 2.15 -22.63 10.48
CA VAL A 380 1.91 -23.33 11.76
C VAL A 380 3.00 -24.37 12.07
N LYS A 381 3.51 -25.09 11.05
CA LYS A 381 4.60 -26.05 11.24
C LYS A 381 5.93 -25.41 11.68
N SER A 382 6.19 -24.17 11.25
CA SER A 382 7.43 -23.45 11.51
C SER A 382 7.33 -22.50 12.73
N LEU A 383 6.16 -22.40 13.38
CA LEU A 383 5.97 -21.52 14.52
C LEU A 383 6.66 -22.04 15.78
N ASP A 384 7.49 -21.17 16.35
CA ASP A 384 8.11 -21.29 17.66
C ASP A 384 8.09 -19.91 18.36
N GLU A 385 7.70 -19.85 19.61
CA GLU A 385 7.50 -18.61 20.33
C GLU A 385 8.79 -17.80 20.49
N GLU A 386 9.89 -18.46 20.85
CA GLU A 386 11.18 -17.80 21.06
C GLU A 386 11.76 -17.32 19.73
N ARG A 387 11.74 -18.19 18.70
CA ARG A 387 12.24 -17.89 17.38
C ARG A 387 11.46 -16.74 16.73
N LEU A 388 10.13 -16.76 16.87
CA LEU A 388 9.27 -15.69 16.36
C LEU A 388 9.51 -14.37 17.10
N GLY A 389 9.67 -14.41 18.42
CA GLY A 389 10.04 -13.22 19.21
C GLY A 389 11.40 -12.63 18.80
N ARG A 390 12.37 -13.46 18.42
CA ARG A 390 13.68 -13.01 17.91
C ARG A 390 13.62 -12.43 16.50
N SER A 391 12.71 -12.90 15.65
CA SER A 391 12.62 -12.48 14.24
C SER A 391 12.41 -10.97 14.05
N ILE A 392 11.86 -10.28 15.03
CA ILE A 392 11.63 -8.83 14.96
C ILE A 392 12.90 -7.98 15.16
N THR A 393 13.96 -8.57 15.72
CA THR A 393 15.25 -7.91 15.96
C THR A 393 16.38 -8.47 15.10
N ASP A 394 16.19 -9.68 14.60
CA ASP A 394 17.20 -10.45 13.88
C ASP A 394 16.69 -10.77 12.47
N VAL A 395 17.32 -10.13 11.47
CA VAL A 395 16.97 -10.30 10.04
C VAL A 395 17.27 -11.71 9.55
N GLU A 396 18.31 -12.38 10.09
CA GLU A 396 18.65 -13.73 9.68
C GLU A 396 17.52 -14.69 10.10
N VAL A 397 17.06 -14.60 11.34
CA VAL A 397 15.93 -15.40 11.85
C VAL A 397 14.63 -15.12 11.06
N SER A 398 14.33 -13.85 10.77
CA SER A 398 13.15 -13.52 9.99
C SER A 398 13.23 -14.06 8.56
N SER A 399 14.41 -13.99 7.94
CA SER A 399 14.65 -14.49 6.58
C SER A 399 14.57 -16.01 6.52
N GLU A 400 15.12 -16.71 7.51
CA GLU A 400 15.01 -18.16 7.62
C GLU A 400 13.54 -18.60 7.72
N LEU A 401 12.76 -18.01 8.63
CA LEU A 401 11.34 -18.29 8.80
C LEU A 401 10.54 -18.10 7.49
N VAL A 402 10.80 -16.99 6.79
CA VAL A 402 10.13 -16.70 5.52
C VAL A 402 10.55 -17.68 4.43
N ASN A 403 11.83 -18.07 4.35
CA ASN A 403 12.33 -19.01 3.35
C ASN A 403 11.87 -20.44 3.58
N GLU A 404 11.65 -20.86 4.82
CA GLU A 404 11.07 -22.17 5.14
C GLU A 404 9.65 -22.33 4.58
N ILE A 405 8.89 -21.24 4.52
CA ILE A 405 7.48 -21.28 4.10
C ILE A 405 7.34 -21.04 2.60
N TYR A 406 7.98 -19.98 2.05
CA TYR A 406 7.85 -19.64 0.64
C TYR A 406 8.84 -20.42 -0.24
N THR A 407 8.62 -21.73 -0.32
CA THR A 407 9.35 -22.64 -1.22
C THR A 407 8.75 -22.66 -2.62
N GLU A 408 9.48 -23.18 -3.62
CA GLU A 408 8.98 -23.34 -4.98
C GLU A 408 7.71 -24.21 -5.04
N GLU A 409 7.63 -25.23 -4.17
CA GLU A 409 6.46 -26.12 -4.08
C GLU A 409 5.22 -25.37 -3.53
N VAL A 410 5.38 -24.61 -2.45
CA VAL A 410 4.30 -23.81 -1.86
C VAL A 410 3.80 -22.78 -2.87
N ILE A 411 4.69 -22.06 -3.53
CA ILE A 411 4.33 -21.06 -4.56
C ILE A 411 3.58 -21.71 -5.72
N LYS A 412 4.04 -22.86 -6.20
CA LYS A 412 3.35 -23.62 -7.24
C LYS A 412 1.93 -24.02 -6.82
N ASN A 413 1.75 -24.42 -5.57
CA ASN A 413 0.43 -24.78 -5.04
C ASN A 413 -0.47 -23.55 -4.85
N MET A 414 0.07 -22.42 -4.40
CA MET A 414 -0.67 -21.14 -4.36
C MET A 414 -1.21 -20.77 -5.75
N ARG A 415 -0.41 -20.86 -6.80
CA ARG A 415 -0.83 -20.58 -8.18
C ARG A 415 -1.90 -21.55 -8.66
N LYS A 416 -1.75 -22.86 -8.42
CA LYS A 416 -2.74 -23.87 -8.82
C LYS A 416 -4.11 -23.66 -8.19
N ALA A 417 -4.18 -23.07 -7.01
CA ALA A 417 -5.45 -22.77 -6.33
C ALA A 417 -6.29 -21.72 -7.07
N VAL A 418 -5.69 -20.91 -7.97
CA VAL A 418 -6.38 -19.88 -8.74
C VAL A 418 -6.49 -20.31 -10.20
N LYS A 419 -7.70 -20.66 -10.63
CA LYS A 419 -7.96 -21.14 -11.99
C LYS A 419 -7.58 -20.10 -13.05
N GLY A 420 -6.78 -20.50 -14.03
CA GLY A 420 -6.39 -19.66 -15.19
C GLY A 420 -5.30 -18.62 -14.87
N ILE A 421 -4.69 -18.67 -13.69
CA ILE A 421 -3.66 -17.70 -13.30
C ILE A 421 -2.41 -17.81 -14.17
N GLU A 422 -2.02 -19.02 -14.56
CA GLU A 422 -0.81 -19.25 -15.37
C GLU A 422 -0.94 -18.62 -16.76
N ASP A 423 -2.14 -18.65 -17.36
CA ASP A 423 -2.40 -17.98 -18.65
C ASP A 423 -2.27 -16.48 -18.51
N VAL A 424 -2.93 -15.88 -17.49
CA VAL A 424 -2.87 -14.44 -17.22
C VAL A 424 -1.44 -13.99 -16.88
N LEU A 425 -0.71 -14.79 -16.12
CA LEU A 425 0.69 -14.51 -15.79
C LEU A 425 1.57 -14.57 -17.04
N SER A 426 1.36 -15.57 -17.89
CA SER A 426 2.08 -15.72 -19.17
C SER A 426 1.85 -14.54 -20.09
N ASP A 427 0.59 -14.09 -20.23
CA ASP A 427 0.22 -12.94 -21.06
C ASP A 427 0.87 -11.64 -20.53
N SER A 428 0.80 -11.42 -19.22
CA SER A 428 1.41 -10.25 -18.59
C SER A 428 2.94 -10.27 -18.70
N CYS A 429 3.59 -11.40 -18.49
CA CYS A 429 5.01 -11.58 -18.70
C CYS A 429 5.40 -11.30 -20.16
N SER A 430 4.61 -11.81 -21.12
CA SER A 430 4.85 -11.61 -22.54
C SER A 430 4.78 -10.14 -22.92
N PHE A 431 3.78 -9.41 -22.43
CA PHE A 431 3.67 -7.96 -22.62
C PHE A 431 4.89 -7.21 -22.06
N ILE A 432 5.28 -7.49 -20.78
CA ILE A 432 6.40 -6.81 -20.13
C ILE A 432 7.71 -7.08 -20.90
N LYS A 433 7.87 -8.28 -21.42
CA LYS A 433 9.02 -8.71 -22.21
C LYS A 433 9.03 -8.03 -23.58
N GLU A 434 7.88 -7.97 -24.26
CA GLU A 434 7.74 -7.28 -25.54
C GLU A 434 8.07 -5.78 -25.38
N PHE A 435 7.57 -5.14 -24.32
CA PHE A 435 7.89 -3.75 -23.99
C PHE A 435 9.39 -3.53 -23.79
N SER A 436 10.11 -4.48 -23.20
CA SER A 436 11.57 -4.39 -23.04
C SER A 436 12.32 -4.39 -24.38
N SER A 437 11.77 -5.04 -25.39
CA SER A 437 12.42 -5.21 -26.70
C SER A 437 11.95 -4.20 -27.73
N ASN A 438 10.71 -3.71 -27.60
CA ASN A 438 10.10 -2.82 -28.58
C ASN A 438 9.13 -1.83 -27.90
N LEU A 439 9.43 -0.54 -28.00
CA LEU A 439 8.56 0.52 -27.45
C LEU A 439 7.25 0.70 -28.25
N PHE A 440 7.18 0.17 -29.47
CA PHE A 440 6.01 0.28 -30.33
C PHE A 440 5.22 -1.03 -30.32
N ILE A 441 4.47 -1.26 -29.25
CA ILE A 441 3.60 -2.42 -29.07
C ILE A 441 2.24 -2.17 -29.72
N ALA A 442 1.62 -3.21 -30.28
CA ALA A 442 0.28 -3.13 -30.83
C ALA A 442 -0.76 -2.69 -29.78
N ARG A 443 -1.65 -1.77 -30.14
CA ARG A 443 -2.65 -1.18 -29.22
C ARG A 443 -3.53 -2.23 -28.54
N SER A 444 -3.87 -3.32 -29.23
CA SER A 444 -4.67 -4.42 -28.67
C SER A 444 -3.98 -5.13 -27.50
N SER A 445 -2.67 -5.39 -27.64
CA SER A 445 -1.87 -6.00 -26.56
C SER A 445 -1.75 -5.08 -25.34
N PHE A 446 -1.74 -3.76 -25.55
CA PHE A 446 -1.74 -2.78 -24.48
C PHE A 446 -3.00 -2.83 -23.61
N GLU A 447 -4.18 -2.89 -24.24
CA GLU A 447 -5.45 -2.82 -23.53
C GLU A 447 -5.69 -4.03 -22.63
N ASP A 448 -5.28 -5.21 -23.06
CA ASP A 448 -5.44 -6.44 -22.29
C ASP A 448 -4.42 -6.57 -21.15
N ALA A 449 -3.19 -6.14 -21.38
CA ALA A 449 -2.13 -6.17 -20.36
C ALA A 449 -2.34 -5.15 -19.24
N ALA A 450 -2.94 -3.98 -19.54
CA ALA A 450 -3.19 -2.94 -18.54
C ALA A 450 -4.00 -3.44 -17.34
N ALA A 451 -4.91 -4.40 -17.58
CA ALA A 451 -5.77 -4.94 -16.54
C ALA A 451 -5.02 -5.75 -15.46
N ASN A 452 -3.86 -6.30 -15.79
CA ASN A 452 -3.18 -7.32 -14.98
C ASN A 452 -1.67 -7.04 -14.76
N LEU A 453 -1.24 -5.77 -14.81
CA LEU A 453 0.18 -5.43 -14.72
C LEU A 453 0.86 -5.84 -13.42
N LEU A 454 0.18 -5.80 -12.30
CA LEU A 454 0.76 -6.09 -11.00
C LEU A 454 -0.18 -6.85 -10.07
N ARG A 455 -1.47 -6.68 -10.20
CA ARG A 455 -2.47 -7.26 -9.28
C ARG A 455 -3.54 -8.01 -10.05
N LEU A 456 -3.87 -9.19 -9.53
CA LEU A 456 -5.10 -9.88 -9.92
C LEU A 456 -6.25 -9.34 -9.09
N GLY A 457 -7.20 -8.75 -9.76
CA GLY A 457 -8.38 -8.23 -9.09
C GLY A 457 -8.61 -6.76 -9.40
N VAL A 458 -9.79 -6.30 -9.02
CA VAL A 458 -10.25 -4.95 -9.31
C VAL A 458 -10.46 -4.22 -8.00
N GLU A 459 -9.86 -3.05 -7.85
CA GLU A 459 -10.23 -2.11 -6.82
C GLU A 459 -11.30 -1.16 -7.35
N LEU A 460 -12.47 -1.20 -6.73
CA LEU A 460 -13.55 -0.26 -7.01
C LEU A 460 -13.39 0.97 -6.12
N PRO A 461 -13.11 2.13 -6.68
CA PRO A 461 -13.20 3.37 -5.92
C PRO A 461 -14.67 3.64 -5.58
N CYS A 462 -14.93 3.96 -4.32
CA CYS A 462 -16.26 4.23 -3.81
C CYS A 462 -16.26 5.56 -3.04
N ILE A 463 -17.42 6.21 -2.99
CA ILE A 463 -17.61 7.46 -2.26
C ILE A 463 -18.88 7.40 -1.43
N LEU A 464 -18.80 7.84 -0.18
CA LEU A 464 -19.95 8.08 0.68
C LEU A 464 -20.36 9.54 0.54
N LEU A 465 -21.56 9.80 0.06
CA LEU A 465 -22.12 11.15 -0.01
C LEU A 465 -22.73 11.56 1.33
N PRO A 466 -22.72 12.85 1.69
CA PRO A 466 -23.56 13.41 2.74
C PRO A 466 -25.04 13.13 2.45
N ASP A 467 -25.86 12.90 3.48
CA ASP A 467 -27.25 12.44 3.34
C ASP A 467 -28.10 13.37 2.48
N GLU A 468 -27.94 14.67 2.60
CA GLU A 468 -28.67 15.67 1.81
C GLU A 468 -28.33 15.53 0.33
N LEU A 469 -27.05 15.52 0.00
CA LEU A 469 -26.56 15.37 -1.37
C LEU A 469 -26.92 13.99 -1.98
N TYR A 470 -26.89 12.93 -1.16
CA TYR A 470 -27.31 11.61 -1.61
C TYR A 470 -28.79 11.57 -2.00
N ARG A 471 -29.68 12.20 -1.21
CA ARG A 471 -31.12 12.33 -1.54
C ARG A 471 -31.33 13.12 -2.81
N GLU A 472 -30.66 14.26 -2.96
CA GLU A 472 -30.73 15.07 -4.18
C GLU A 472 -30.30 14.28 -5.43
N VAL A 473 -29.20 13.55 -5.36
CA VAL A 473 -28.76 12.66 -6.44
C VAL A 473 -29.79 11.58 -6.77
N LEU A 474 -30.39 10.96 -5.75
CA LEU A 474 -31.43 9.95 -5.97
C LEU A 474 -32.69 10.54 -6.61
N ASP A 475 -33.11 11.73 -6.20
CA ASP A 475 -34.32 12.38 -6.73
C ASP A 475 -34.09 12.82 -8.19
N LEU A 476 -32.93 13.38 -8.51
CA LEU A 476 -32.53 13.62 -9.90
C LEU A 476 -32.57 12.35 -10.76
N CYS A 477 -32.08 11.23 -10.19
CA CYS A 477 -32.11 9.94 -10.88
C CYS A 477 -33.53 9.35 -11.04
N LYS A 478 -34.45 9.66 -10.14
CA LYS A 478 -35.87 9.25 -10.24
C LYS A 478 -36.63 10.09 -11.27
N GLU A 479 -36.35 11.38 -11.34
CA GLU A 479 -37.07 12.29 -12.23
C GLU A 479 -36.65 12.15 -13.68
N ASN A 480 -35.41 11.73 -13.94
CA ASN A 480 -34.84 11.67 -15.27
C ASN A 480 -34.60 10.22 -15.74
N GLU A 481 -34.94 9.91 -16.97
CA GLU A 481 -34.71 8.59 -17.60
C GLU A 481 -33.28 8.48 -18.19
N SER A 482 -32.60 9.61 -18.40
CA SER A 482 -31.24 9.62 -18.92
C SER A 482 -30.26 8.83 -18.06
N ASN A 483 -29.28 8.20 -18.69
CA ASN A 483 -28.18 7.49 -18.03
C ASN A 483 -27.01 8.42 -17.63
N GLU A 484 -27.04 9.66 -18.11
CA GLU A 484 -26.08 10.72 -17.77
C GLU A 484 -26.86 11.94 -17.29
N LEU A 485 -26.57 12.40 -16.08
CA LEU A 485 -27.22 13.54 -15.44
C LEU A 485 -26.16 14.52 -14.93
N PRO A 486 -26.46 15.84 -14.94
CA PRO A 486 -25.55 16.82 -14.38
C PRO A 486 -25.38 16.58 -12.87
N TRP A 487 -24.19 16.88 -12.36
CA TRP A 487 -23.89 16.82 -10.94
C TRP A 487 -24.45 18.09 -10.26
N PRO A 488 -25.03 17.98 -9.06
CA PRO A 488 -25.75 19.11 -8.45
C PRO A 488 -24.86 20.14 -7.75
N ILE A 489 -23.57 19.90 -7.56
CA ILE A 489 -22.64 20.82 -6.90
C ILE A 489 -21.44 21.17 -7.77
N ASP A 490 -20.73 22.24 -7.41
CA ASP A 490 -19.56 22.73 -8.13
C ASP A 490 -18.38 21.74 -8.13
N VAL A 491 -17.51 21.86 -9.14
CA VAL A 491 -16.37 20.94 -9.35
C VAL A 491 -15.39 20.92 -8.18
N GLU A 492 -15.10 22.09 -7.60
CA GLU A 492 -14.16 22.20 -6.45
C GLU A 492 -14.70 21.45 -5.23
N ASP A 493 -16.00 21.53 -5.00
CA ASP A 493 -16.70 20.83 -3.92
C ASP A 493 -16.72 19.31 -4.16
N VAL A 494 -16.89 18.88 -5.42
CA VAL A 494 -16.79 17.44 -5.79
C VAL A 494 -15.41 16.88 -5.49
N ILE A 495 -14.34 17.59 -5.85
CA ILE A 495 -12.97 17.16 -5.60
C ILE A 495 -12.72 17.02 -4.09
N SER A 496 -13.07 18.03 -3.31
CA SER A 496 -12.93 18.01 -1.85
C SER A 496 -13.74 16.87 -1.21
N LEU A 497 -14.95 16.64 -1.71
CA LEU A 497 -15.83 15.56 -1.28
C LEU A 497 -15.19 14.18 -1.52
N ILE A 498 -14.66 13.96 -2.72
CA ILE A 498 -13.99 12.71 -3.10
C ILE A 498 -12.76 12.46 -2.21
N GLU A 499 -11.93 13.46 -2.00
CA GLU A 499 -10.74 13.33 -1.16
C GLU A 499 -11.04 12.92 0.29
N LYS A 500 -12.14 13.42 0.84
CA LYS A 500 -12.53 13.18 2.23
C LYS A 500 -13.34 11.90 2.40
N ASN A 501 -14.25 11.62 1.46
CA ASN A 501 -15.31 10.63 1.62
C ASN A 501 -15.08 9.36 0.78
N SER A 502 -13.94 9.23 0.08
CA SER A 502 -13.64 8.03 -0.71
C SER A 502 -13.09 6.89 0.13
N LEU A 503 -13.34 5.67 -0.35
CA LEU A 503 -12.72 4.43 0.08
C LEU A 503 -12.53 3.50 -1.13
N SER A 504 -11.73 2.44 -0.98
CA SER A 504 -11.57 1.41 -2.01
C SER A 504 -12.20 0.09 -1.54
N LEU A 505 -12.93 -0.55 -2.45
CA LEU A 505 -13.49 -1.88 -2.26
C LEU A 505 -12.74 -2.87 -3.16
N SER A 506 -11.94 -3.75 -2.56
CA SER A 506 -11.17 -4.75 -3.31
C SER A 506 -12.05 -5.95 -3.68
N LEU A 507 -12.07 -6.31 -4.95
CA LEU A 507 -12.72 -7.52 -5.45
C LEU A 507 -11.66 -8.58 -5.72
N PRO A 508 -11.77 -9.79 -5.12
CA PRO A 508 -10.80 -10.84 -5.33
C PRO A 508 -10.80 -11.34 -6.78
N ALA A 509 -9.62 -11.78 -7.25
CA ALA A 509 -9.43 -12.38 -8.56
C ALA A 509 -10.31 -13.62 -8.77
N GLY A 510 -10.74 -13.86 -10.02
CA GLY A 510 -11.45 -15.09 -10.40
C GLY A 510 -12.94 -15.12 -10.10
N ARG A 511 -13.53 -14.10 -9.49
CA ARG A 511 -14.99 -14.02 -9.36
C ARG A 511 -15.60 -13.60 -10.69
N LYS A 512 -16.60 -14.38 -11.15
CA LYS A 512 -17.37 -14.06 -12.37
C LYS A 512 -18.07 -12.70 -12.26
N ILE A 513 -18.22 -12.05 -13.41
CA ILE A 513 -18.72 -10.68 -13.66
C ILE A 513 -20.12 -10.37 -13.08
N ASN A 514 -20.85 -11.35 -12.54
CA ASN A 514 -22.21 -11.21 -12.03
C ASN A 514 -22.32 -11.09 -10.50
N ILE A 515 -21.33 -10.50 -9.83
CA ILE A 515 -21.41 -10.28 -8.37
C ILE A 515 -22.37 -9.12 -8.12
N GLN A 516 -23.39 -9.38 -7.32
CA GLN A 516 -24.19 -8.29 -6.75
C GLN A 516 -23.39 -7.63 -5.64
N LEU A 517 -23.25 -6.32 -5.74
CA LEU A 517 -22.54 -5.49 -4.75
C LEU A 517 -23.56 -4.55 -4.08
N PRO A 518 -24.36 -5.05 -3.13
CA PRO A 518 -25.42 -4.26 -2.52
C PRO A 518 -24.92 -2.96 -1.88
N GLY A 519 -23.67 -2.94 -1.41
CA GLY A 519 -23.06 -1.74 -0.83
C GLY A 519 -22.90 -0.55 -1.77
N ILE A 520 -23.04 -0.74 -3.10
CA ILE A 520 -22.96 0.31 -4.13
C ILE A 520 -24.12 0.21 -5.13
N MET A 521 -25.17 -0.55 -4.78
CA MET A 521 -26.35 -0.74 -5.61
C MET A 521 -27.53 0.07 -5.04
N HIS A 522 -28.23 0.77 -5.91
CA HIS A 522 -29.37 1.64 -5.56
C HIS A 522 -30.62 1.19 -6.27
N GLU A 523 -31.77 1.21 -5.58
CA GLU A 523 -33.05 0.91 -6.18
C GLU A 523 -33.76 2.21 -6.60
N ILE A 524 -34.02 2.37 -7.90
CA ILE A 524 -34.67 3.54 -8.50
C ILE A 524 -35.85 3.05 -9.33
N ARG A 525 -37.10 3.44 -8.96
CA ARG A 525 -38.34 3.02 -9.63
C ARG A 525 -38.44 1.50 -9.81
N GLY A 526 -38.06 0.72 -8.78
CA GLY A 526 -38.12 -0.74 -8.81
C GLY A 526 -37.05 -1.43 -9.65
N LYS A 527 -36.08 -0.67 -10.22
CA LYS A 527 -34.92 -1.20 -10.93
C LYS A 527 -33.63 -0.94 -10.14
N LYS A 528 -32.68 -1.83 -10.28
CA LYS A 528 -31.38 -1.74 -9.60
C LYS A 528 -30.31 -1.12 -10.50
N PHE A 529 -29.64 -0.08 -10.00
CA PHE A 529 -28.60 0.65 -10.69
C PHE A 529 -27.35 0.80 -9.83
N TYR A 530 -26.20 0.90 -10.49
CA TYR A 530 -24.94 1.38 -9.91
C TYR A 530 -24.76 2.84 -10.32
N LEU A 531 -24.60 3.72 -9.35
CA LEU A 531 -24.37 5.15 -9.59
C LEU A 531 -22.89 5.46 -9.48
N GLN A 532 -22.37 6.21 -10.44
CA GLN A 532 -20.97 6.65 -10.48
C GLN A 532 -20.89 8.16 -10.68
N ILE A 533 -19.89 8.78 -10.10
CA ILE A 533 -19.48 10.15 -10.45
C ILE A 533 -18.51 10.07 -11.60
N HIS A 534 -18.87 10.60 -12.75
CA HIS A 534 -17.97 10.70 -13.91
C HIS A 534 -17.43 12.12 -13.99
N ILE A 535 -16.12 12.26 -14.03
CA ILE A 535 -15.44 13.54 -14.16
C ILE A 535 -14.85 13.60 -15.56
N ALA A 536 -15.57 14.28 -16.47
CA ALA A 536 -15.12 14.49 -17.84
C ALA A 536 -14.42 15.82 -18.00
N TYR A 537 -13.30 15.82 -18.73
CA TYR A 537 -12.66 17.04 -19.19
C TYR A 537 -13.23 17.37 -20.59
N ARG A 538 -14.00 18.44 -20.67
CA ARG A 538 -14.55 18.93 -21.95
C ARG A 538 -13.70 20.09 -22.47
N GLN A 539 -13.02 19.88 -23.57
CA GLN A 539 -12.35 20.98 -24.26
C GLN A 539 -13.41 21.84 -24.97
N ARG A 540 -13.50 23.12 -24.64
CA ARG A 540 -14.34 24.04 -25.42
C ARG A 540 -13.70 24.22 -26.81
N SER A 541 -14.51 24.13 -27.85
CA SER A 541 -14.09 24.17 -29.26
C SER A 541 -13.53 25.52 -29.71
N GLU A 542 -13.56 26.57 -28.91
CA GLU A 542 -13.16 27.93 -29.27
C GLU A 542 -12.06 28.57 -28.40
N ASP A 543 -11.79 27.98 -27.21
CA ASP A 543 -10.71 28.44 -26.32
C ASP A 543 -9.95 27.26 -25.74
N SER A 544 -8.64 27.41 -25.53
CA SER A 544 -7.77 26.38 -24.92
C SER A 544 -8.07 26.12 -23.43
N SER A 545 -9.14 26.66 -22.88
CA SER A 545 -9.62 26.41 -21.52
C SER A 545 -10.58 25.21 -21.52
N GLY A 546 -10.13 24.10 -20.96
CA GLY A 546 -11.00 22.95 -20.70
C GLY A 546 -11.82 23.15 -19.43
N GLU A 547 -13.07 22.74 -19.46
CA GLU A 547 -13.97 22.74 -18.29
C GLU A 547 -14.14 21.32 -17.79
N ILE A 548 -13.98 21.12 -16.48
CA ILE A 548 -14.25 19.83 -15.83
C ILE A 548 -15.73 19.82 -15.46
N LEU A 549 -16.48 18.88 -16.02
CA LEU A 549 -17.91 18.74 -15.74
C LEU A 549 -18.16 17.38 -15.08
N PRO A 550 -18.48 17.36 -13.78
CA PRO A 550 -18.92 16.14 -13.13
C PRO A 550 -20.33 15.76 -13.58
N THR A 551 -20.55 14.50 -13.86
CA THR A 551 -21.85 13.94 -14.23
C THR A 551 -22.15 12.70 -13.40
N ILE A 552 -23.45 12.39 -13.22
CA ILE A 552 -23.90 11.15 -12.61
C ILE A 552 -24.15 10.14 -13.73
N LEU A 553 -23.52 8.98 -13.64
CA LEU A 553 -23.77 7.85 -14.54
C LEU A 553 -24.63 6.80 -13.85
N LYS A 554 -25.74 6.41 -14.46
CA LYS A 554 -26.57 5.28 -14.05
C LYS A 554 -26.19 4.05 -14.88
N ARG A 555 -25.82 2.95 -14.23
CA ARG A 555 -25.45 1.70 -14.90
C ARG A 555 -26.22 0.52 -14.31
N GLU A 556 -26.88 -0.26 -15.14
CA GLU A 556 -27.56 -1.49 -14.70
C GLU A 556 -26.57 -2.62 -14.38
N ARG A 557 -25.38 -2.58 -14.97
CA ARG A 557 -24.33 -3.60 -14.78
C ARG A 557 -22.96 -2.94 -14.65
N ILE A 558 -22.12 -3.53 -13.80
CA ILE A 558 -20.71 -3.16 -13.69
C ILE A 558 -19.92 -4.00 -14.70
N ASN A 559 -19.22 -3.32 -15.61
CA ASN A 559 -18.25 -3.98 -16.49
C ASN A 559 -16.87 -3.94 -15.83
N LEU A 560 -16.51 -5.00 -15.11
CA LEU A 560 -15.22 -5.12 -14.41
C LEU A 560 -14.02 -5.02 -15.37
N ALA A 561 -14.16 -5.49 -16.60
CA ALA A 561 -13.10 -5.36 -17.61
C ALA A 561 -12.84 -3.89 -18.01
N ARG A 562 -13.86 -3.04 -18.02
CA ARG A 562 -13.69 -1.60 -18.26
C ARG A 562 -13.10 -0.86 -17.06
N ILE A 563 -13.43 -1.29 -15.84
CA ILE A 563 -12.89 -0.71 -14.61
C ILE A 563 -11.42 -1.11 -14.44
N SER A 564 -11.09 -2.38 -14.73
CA SER A 564 -9.72 -2.87 -14.69
C SER A 564 -8.84 -2.27 -15.77
N LYS A 565 -9.40 -1.85 -16.89
CA LYS A 565 -8.67 -1.15 -17.97
C LYS A 565 -8.22 0.28 -17.62
N GLY A 566 -8.43 0.73 -16.38
CA GLY A 566 -7.80 1.81 -15.65
C GLY A 566 -7.26 3.02 -16.41
N PHE A 567 -7.89 3.39 -17.52
CA PHE A 567 -7.53 4.57 -18.29
C PHE A 567 -8.04 5.82 -17.59
N GLY A 568 -7.19 6.42 -16.81
CA GLY A 568 -7.53 7.64 -16.10
C GLY A 568 -8.32 7.38 -14.84
N LEU A 569 -8.77 8.41 -14.23
CA LEU A 569 -9.58 8.50 -13.05
C LEU A 569 -10.70 7.45 -13.08
N ALA A 570 -10.57 6.40 -12.28
CA ALA A 570 -11.68 5.48 -12.13
C ALA A 570 -12.81 6.21 -11.42
N ASP A 571 -13.92 6.38 -12.10
CA ASP A 571 -15.12 7.04 -11.58
C ASP A 571 -15.60 6.35 -10.29
N PRO A 572 -15.73 7.05 -9.14
CA PRO A 572 -16.13 6.41 -7.92
C PRO A 572 -17.60 5.98 -7.96
N PHE A 573 -17.85 4.80 -7.46
CA PHE A 573 -19.22 4.34 -7.20
C PHE A 573 -19.77 5.00 -5.95
N ILE A 574 -21.00 5.49 -6.04
CA ILE A 574 -21.71 6.04 -4.88
C ILE A 574 -22.09 4.90 -3.95
N ILE A 575 -21.71 4.99 -2.68
CA ILE A 575 -22.06 4.01 -1.65
C ILE A 575 -23.56 4.18 -1.32
N ASN A 576 -24.26 3.07 -1.20
CA ASN A 576 -25.58 3.07 -0.58
C ASN A 576 -25.40 3.24 0.94
N PRO A 577 -25.86 4.35 1.54
CA PRO A 577 -25.63 4.65 2.96
C PRO A 577 -26.11 3.59 3.92
N GLU A 578 -27.14 2.79 3.56
CA GLU A 578 -27.63 1.68 4.38
C GLU A 578 -26.57 0.61 4.69
N TYR A 579 -25.53 0.52 3.87
CA TYR A 579 -24.42 -0.44 4.05
C TYR A 579 -23.21 0.19 4.74
N TYR A 580 -23.22 1.50 4.97
CA TYR A 580 -22.15 2.19 5.71
C TYR A 580 -22.59 2.39 7.15
N SER A 581 -21.90 1.76 8.08
CA SER A 581 -22.31 1.65 9.48
C SER A 581 -21.62 2.66 10.37
N PHE A 582 -22.34 3.13 11.39
CA PHE A 582 -21.85 3.98 12.47
C PHE A 582 -22.03 3.25 13.82
N TYR A 583 -21.23 3.56 14.82
CA TYR A 583 -21.37 3.02 16.19
C TYR A 583 -22.36 3.85 16.99
N ASP A 584 -22.06 5.14 17.15
CA ASP A 584 -22.93 6.16 17.73
C ASP A 584 -22.98 7.33 16.73
N GLU A 585 -23.76 8.36 17.00
CA GLU A 585 -23.81 9.56 16.15
C GLU A 585 -22.39 10.08 15.90
N GLY A 586 -21.89 9.92 14.68
CA GLY A 586 -20.62 10.42 14.20
C GLY A 586 -19.40 9.48 14.26
N TYR A 587 -19.46 8.30 14.90
CA TYR A 587 -18.32 7.37 14.87
C TYR A 587 -18.44 6.32 13.75
N HIS A 588 -17.59 6.42 12.74
CA HIS A 588 -17.62 5.59 11.54
C HIS A 588 -17.10 4.16 11.79
N LEU A 589 -17.96 3.17 11.60
CA LEU A 589 -17.59 1.74 11.51
C LEU A 589 -17.19 1.33 10.08
N GLY A 590 -17.63 2.08 9.08
CA GLY A 590 -17.28 1.87 7.68
C GLY A 590 -18.21 0.92 6.92
N LEU A 591 -17.83 0.59 5.69
CA LEU A 591 -18.56 -0.33 4.81
C LEU A 591 -18.32 -1.77 5.24
N VAL A 592 -19.12 -2.28 6.18
CA VAL A 592 -18.86 -3.55 6.88
C VAL A 592 -19.26 -4.76 6.02
N LYS A 593 -20.42 -4.72 5.36
CA LYS A 593 -20.96 -5.83 4.56
C LYS A 593 -21.24 -5.41 3.12
N PRO A 594 -20.21 -5.12 2.30
CA PRO A 594 -20.43 -4.63 0.94
C PRO A 594 -20.92 -5.70 -0.04
N TYR A 595 -20.78 -6.99 0.31
CA TYR A 595 -21.16 -8.13 -0.53
C TYR A 595 -22.46 -8.75 -0.05
N GLY A 596 -23.33 -9.15 -0.99
CA GLY A 596 -24.46 -9.99 -0.66
C GLY A 596 -23.99 -11.34 -0.09
N ARG A 597 -24.86 -12.00 0.69
CA ARG A 597 -24.59 -13.38 1.09
C ARG A 597 -24.36 -14.19 -0.18
N SER A 598 -23.18 -14.82 -0.30
CA SER A 598 -22.98 -15.87 -1.27
C SER A 598 -23.94 -17.00 -0.89
N SER A 599 -25.00 -17.18 -1.68
CA SER A 599 -25.80 -18.40 -1.66
C SER A 599 -24.95 -19.58 -2.08
#